data_d5c03ae2afbc75f5f0be9a7651bd7d5a
#
_entry.id   d5c03ae2afbc75f5f0be9a7651bd7d5a
#
_cell.length_a   1.000
_cell.length_b   1.000
_cell.length_c   1.000
_cell.angle_alpha   90.00
_cell.angle_beta   90.00
_cell.angle_gamma   90.00
#
_symmetry.space_group_name_H-M   'P 1'
#
loop_
_entity.id
_entity.type
_entity.pdbx_description
1 polymer ?
#
loop_
_entity_poly.entity_id
_entity_poly.type
_entity_poly.pdbx_seq_one_letter_code
_entity_poly.pdbx_strand_id
1 'polypeptide(L)'
;DDIFLSKRNLAPTDEYRRAIAVVGFRAAAEYTVEYYKLKDSPETLMKEWTELARRAYATTVKAFSGAREYIETCAAAGAKIAAVTSLRREFAVACLKNNGLYEYFSSVFTADETGLNKSSSEIYLHAARSLGVNPIECAVYDDVPIAIKAAKAAGMTTVAIAGGTFDRSECDGAADFWVASLRDAPILIGE
;
A
#
# COMPACT_ATOMS: atom_id res chain seq x y z
N ASP A 1 8.43 0.87 -11.89
CA ASP A 1 9.57 1.74 -12.27
C ASP A 1 10.70 0.94 -12.93
N ASP A 2 11.12 -0.20 -12.36
CA ASP A 2 12.25 -0.99 -12.88
C ASP A 2 12.08 -1.37 -14.34
N ILE A 3 10.91 -1.91 -14.73
CA ILE A 3 10.62 -2.31 -16.12
C ILE A 3 10.62 -1.09 -17.06
N PHE A 4 10.07 0.04 -16.60
CA PHE A 4 10.01 1.27 -17.40
C PHE A 4 11.41 1.84 -17.64
N LEU A 5 12.21 1.95 -16.58
CA LEU A 5 13.56 2.50 -16.64
C LEU A 5 14.52 1.57 -17.39
N SER A 6 14.43 0.25 -17.19
CA SER A 6 15.27 -0.72 -17.88
C SER A 6 15.10 -0.69 -19.40
N LYS A 7 13.89 -0.46 -19.92
CA LYS A 7 13.65 -0.25 -21.36
C LYS A 7 14.38 0.96 -21.94
N ARG A 8 14.79 1.90 -21.08
CA ARG A 8 15.54 3.11 -21.43
C ARG A 8 17.03 3.01 -21.06
N ASN A 9 17.51 1.81 -20.68
CA ASN A 9 18.86 1.57 -20.16
C ASN A 9 19.18 2.41 -18.90
N LEU A 10 18.17 2.67 -18.09
CA LEU A 10 18.25 3.38 -16.82
C LEU A 10 17.94 2.43 -15.66
N ALA A 11 18.47 2.75 -14.48
CA ALA A 11 18.16 2.05 -13.24
C ALA A 11 17.69 3.04 -12.17
N PRO A 12 16.71 2.67 -11.33
CA PRO A 12 16.30 3.53 -10.24
C PRO A 12 17.35 3.57 -9.14
N THR A 13 17.64 4.77 -8.65
CA THR A 13 18.48 4.97 -7.46
C THR A 13 17.60 4.94 -6.20
N ASP A 14 18.21 4.75 -5.02
CA ASP A 14 17.48 4.81 -3.74
C ASP A 14 16.87 6.19 -3.50
N GLU A 15 17.60 7.26 -3.87
CA GLU A 15 17.10 8.64 -3.81
C GLU A 15 15.83 8.80 -4.65
N TYR A 16 15.87 8.34 -5.90
CA TYR A 16 14.70 8.38 -6.79
C TYR A 16 13.52 7.61 -6.21
N ARG A 17 13.73 6.38 -5.72
CA ARG A 17 12.67 5.55 -5.13
C ARG A 17 11.99 6.25 -3.95
N ARG A 18 12.78 6.84 -3.05
CA ARG A 18 12.28 7.60 -1.88
C ARG A 18 11.48 8.83 -2.31
N ALA A 19 11.95 9.56 -3.30
CA ALA A 19 11.27 10.76 -3.78
C ALA A 19 9.88 10.45 -4.37
N ILE A 20 9.77 9.40 -5.20
CA ILE A 20 8.48 9.06 -5.84
C ILE A 20 7.51 8.30 -4.93
N ALA A 21 8.00 7.66 -3.86
CA ALA A 21 7.16 6.86 -2.96
C ALA A 21 6.12 7.69 -2.18
N VAL A 22 6.37 8.99 -2.00
CA VAL A 22 5.56 9.88 -1.16
C VAL A 22 4.75 10.91 -1.93
N VAL A 23 4.89 10.95 -3.26
CA VAL A 23 4.18 11.92 -4.11
C VAL A 23 3.08 11.25 -4.93
N GLY A 24 2.13 12.07 -5.42
CA GLY A 24 1.06 11.59 -6.29
C GLY A 24 1.57 11.20 -7.69
N PHE A 25 0.76 10.42 -8.41
CA PHE A 25 1.11 9.79 -9.68
C PHE A 25 1.62 10.76 -10.75
N ARG A 26 0.98 11.95 -10.89
CA ARG A 26 1.43 13.00 -11.81
C ARG A 26 2.76 13.61 -11.38
N ALA A 27 2.89 13.97 -10.11
CA ALA A 27 4.13 14.54 -9.57
C ALA A 27 5.31 13.56 -9.69
N ALA A 28 5.07 12.26 -9.51
CA ALA A 28 6.07 11.23 -9.75
C ALA A 28 6.50 11.18 -11.23
N ALA A 29 5.58 11.35 -12.17
CA ALA A 29 5.91 11.39 -13.59
C ALA A 29 6.72 12.63 -13.96
N GLU A 30 6.32 13.80 -13.45
CA GLU A 30 7.05 15.06 -13.64
C GLU A 30 8.47 14.96 -13.07
N TYR A 31 8.60 14.48 -11.82
CA TYR A 31 9.90 14.24 -11.19
C TYR A 31 10.77 13.27 -12.00
N THR A 32 10.19 12.18 -12.51
CA THR A 32 10.94 11.18 -13.31
C THR A 32 11.49 11.77 -14.60
N VAL A 33 10.69 12.58 -15.30
CA VAL A 33 11.12 13.29 -16.51
C VAL A 33 12.31 14.19 -16.21
N GLU A 34 12.22 14.97 -15.15
CA GLU A 34 13.26 15.90 -14.74
C GLU A 34 14.53 15.18 -14.27
N TYR A 35 14.39 14.20 -13.37
CA TYR A 35 15.50 13.47 -12.75
C TYR A 35 16.35 12.72 -13.80
N TYR A 36 15.71 12.03 -14.74
CA TYR A 36 16.39 11.27 -15.80
C TYR A 36 16.55 12.05 -17.09
N LYS A 37 16.13 13.33 -17.15
CA LYS A 37 16.17 14.19 -18.34
C LYS A 37 15.56 13.50 -19.56
N LEU A 38 14.39 12.90 -19.37
CA LEU A 38 13.70 12.19 -20.44
C LEU A 38 13.15 13.18 -21.48
N LYS A 39 13.04 12.72 -22.71
CA LYS A 39 12.40 13.48 -23.81
C LYS A 39 10.87 13.30 -23.84
N ASP A 40 10.37 12.32 -23.11
CA ASP A 40 8.94 12.02 -23.00
C ASP A 40 8.22 13.09 -22.16
N SER A 41 6.93 13.32 -22.44
CA SER A 41 6.11 14.12 -21.54
C SER A 41 5.66 13.31 -20.33
N PRO A 42 5.33 13.95 -19.19
CA PRO A 42 4.74 13.27 -18.04
C PRO A 42 3.49 12.45 -18.39
N GLU A 43 2.65 12.96 -19.30
CA GLU A 43 1.45 12.26 -19.78
C GLU A 43 1.79 10.96 -20.50
N THR A 44 2.85 10.95 -21.29
CA THR A 44 3.34 9.74 -21.98
C THR A 44 3.83 8.71 -20.96
N LEU A 45 4.58 9.14 -19.95
CA LEU A 45 5.03 8.27 -18.86
C LEU A 45 3.85 7.67 -18.11
N MET A 46 2.89 8.50 -17.72
CA MET A 46 1.70 8.06 -16.99
C MET A 46 0.90 6.99 -17.76
N LYS A 47 0.78 7.12 -19.08
CA LYS A 47 0.15 6.10 -19.92
C LYS A 47 0.92 4.78 -19.92
N GLU A 48 2.24 4.85 -20.14
CA GLU A 48 3.09 3.65 -20.13
C GLU A 48 3.10 2.97 -18.75
N TRP A 49 3.22 3.73 -17.68
CA TRP A 49 3.15 3.21 -16.31
C TRP A 49 1.81 2.56 -16.00
N THR A 50 0.71 3.18 -16.43
CA THR A 50 -0.63 2.62 -16.25
C THR A 50 -0.74 1.24 -16.91
N GLU A 51 -0.22 1.09 -18.13
CA GLU A 51 -0.27 -0.19 -18.84
C GLU A 51 0.67 -1.24 -18.22
N LEU A 52 1.87 -0.84 -17.81
CA LEU A 52 2.81 -1.71 -17.09
C LEU A 52 2.23 -2.16 -15.74
N ALA A 53 1.65 -1.23 -14.99
CA ALA A 53 1.01 -1.52 -13.72
C ALA A 53 -0.18 -2.49 -13.89
N ARG A 54 -1.07 -2.22 -14.84
CA ARG A 54 -2.21 -3.10 -15.14
C ARG A 54 -1.75 -4.54 -15.35
N ARG A 55 -0.74 -4.73 -16.18
CA ARG A 55 -0.18 -6.06 -16.47
C ARG A 55 0.47 -6.68 -15.23
N ALA A 56 1.32 -5.92 -14.53
CA ALA A 56 2.05 -6.42 -13.38
C ALA A 56 1.12 -6.86 -12.24
N TYR A 57 0.16 -6.04 -11.87
CA TYR A 57 -0.79 -6.36 -10.80
C TYR A 57 -1.73 -7.52 -11.16
N ALA A 58 -2.04 -7.68 -12.44
CA ALA A 58 -2.86 -8.81 -12.88
C ALA A 58 -2.11 -10.15 -12.95
N THR A 59 -0.76 -10.15 -12.99
CA THR A 59 -0.03 -11.40 -13.31
C THR A 59 1.20 -11.68 -12.46
N THR A 60 2.02 -10.68 -12.14
CA THR A 60 3.37 -10.89 -11.58
C THR A 60 3.56 -10.44 -10.15
N VAL A 61 2.82 -9.40 -9.71
CA VAL A 61 2.93 -8.91 -8.34
C VAL A 61 2.37 -9.95 -7.38
N LYS A 62 3.22 -10.37 -6.44
CA LYS A 62 2.87 -11.37 -5.41
C LYS A 62 2.57 -10.67 -4.08
N ALA A 63 1.73 -11.31 -3.30
CA ALA A 63 1.49 -10.93 -1.92
C ALA A 63 2.76 -11.12 -1.07
N PHE A 64 2.88 -10.35 0.00
CA PHE A 64 3.94 -10.55 0.99
C PHE A 64 3.93 -11.98 1.55
N SER A 65 5.10 -12.44 1.99
CA SER A 65 5.24 -13.75 2.62
C SER A 65 4.33 -13.87 3.85
N GLY A 66 3.57 -14.95 3.91
CA GLY A 66 2.60 -15.21 4.98
C GLY A 66 1.29 -14.45 4.88
N ALA A 67 1.10 -13.59 3.87
CA ALA A 67 -0.11 -12.79 3.75
C ALA A 67 -1.38 -13.64 3.60
N ARG A 68 -1.30 -14.71 2.80
CA ARG A 68 -2.45 -15.60 2.59
C ARG A 68 -2.89 -16.23 3.90
N GLU A 69 -1.97 -16.92 4.56
CA GLU A 69 -2.22 -17.67 5.79
C GLU A 69 -2.74 -16.73 6.90
N TYR A 70 -2.17 -15.53 6.97
CA TYR A 70 -2.58 -14.51 7.93
C TYR A 70 -4.02 -14.02 7.66
N ILE A 71 -4.32 -13.66 6.42
CA ILE A 71 -5.66 -13.18 6.02
C ILE A 71 -6.71 -14.27 6.21
N GLU A 72 -6.41 -15.52 5.85
CA GLU A 72 -7.29 -16.68 6.07
C GLU A 72 -7.59 -16.88 7.56
N THR A 73 -6.57 -16.76 8.42
CA THR A 73 -6.76 -16.87 9.88
C THR A 73 -7.64 -15.74 10.41
N CYS A 74 -7.40 -14.50 10.01
CA CYS A 74 -8.23 -13.36 10.40
C CYS A 74 -9.69 -13.52 9.94
N ALA A 75 -9.89 -13.94 8.70
CA ALA A 75 -11.23 -14.16 8.14
C ALA A 75 -11.98 -15.29 8.87
N ALA A 76 -11.29 -16.41 9.16
CA ALA A 76 -11.86 -17.52 9.91
C ALA A 76 -12.29 -17.13 11.33
N ALA A 77 -11.61 -16.17 11.92
CA ALA A 77 -11.98 -15.60 13.23
C ALA A 77 -13.03 -14.48 13.15
N GLY A 78 -13.60 -14.23 11.97
CA GLY A 78 -14.69 -13.27 11.78
C GLY A 78 -14.24 -11.82 11.60
N ALA A 79 -12.96 -11.54 11.43
CA ALA A 79 -12.48 -10.19 11.21
C ALA A 79 -12.99 -9.62 9.86
N LYS A 80 -13.40 -8.35 9.87
CA LYS A 80 -13.69 -7.60 8.65
C LYS A 80 -12.39 -7.06 8.08
N ILE A 81 -12.03 -7.48 6.87
CA ILE A 81 -10.76 -7.15 6.24
C ILE A 81 -11.01 -6.14 5.12
N ALA A 82 -10.23 -5.08 5.09
CA ALA A 82 -10.28 -4.08 4.03
C ALA A 82 -8.88 -3.67 3.56
N ALA A 83 -8.77 -3.30 2.29
CA ALA A 83 -7.58 -2.67 1.75
C ALA A 83 -7.74 -1.15 1.73
N VAL A 84 -6.74 -0.42 2.25
CA VAL A 84 -6.60 1.02 2.13
C VAL A 84 -5.37 1.30 1.29
N THR A 85 -5.52 1.91 0.12
CA THR A 85 -4.43 1.99 -0.84
C THR A 85 -4.41 3.29 -1.64
N SER A 86 -3.22 3.73 -2.02
CA SER A 86 -3.02 4.79 -3.01
C SER A 86 -3.12 4.30 -4.46
N LEU A 87 -3.22 2.98 -4.67
CA LEU A 87 -3.43 2.41 -5.99
C LEU A 87 -4.85 2.73 -6.50
N ARG A 88 -4.97 2.83 -7.81
CA ARG A 88 -6.29 2.83 -8.46
C ARG A 88 -7.00 1.51 -8.18
N ARG A 89 -8.32 1.57 -7.97
CA ARG A 89 -9.13 0.38 -7.65
C ARG A 89 -8.91 -0.79 -8.61
N GLU A 90 -8.83 -0.53 -9.92
CA GLU A 90 -8.62 -1.56 -10.92
C GLU A 90 -7.35 -2.39 -10.66
N PHE A 91 -6.26 -1.74 -10.24
CA PHE A 91 -4.99 -2.40 -9.94
C PHE A 91 -5.02 -3.14 -8.60
N ALA A 92 -5.58 -2.53 -7.57
CA ALA A 92 -5.72 -3.17 -6.27
C ALA A 92 -6.57 -4.44 -6.36
N VAL A 93 -7.72 -4.37 -7.02
CA VAL A 93 -8.60 -5.54 -7.23
C VAL A 93 -7.93 -6.60 -8.09
N ALA A 94 -7.24 -6.21 -9.18
CA ALA A 94 -6.50 -7.16 -10.02
C ALA A 94 -5.41 -7.88 -9.22
N CYS A 95 -4.67 -7.16 -8.37
CA CYS A 95 -3.64 -7.73 -7.50
C CYS A 95 -4.23 -8.72 -6.49
N LEU A 96 -5.29 -8.36 -5.80
CA LEU A 96 -5.97 -9.24 -4.85
C LEU A 96 -6.50 -10.51 -5.53
N LYS A 97 -7.10 -10.39 -6.71
CA LYS A 97 -7.58 -11.54 -7.50
C LYS A 97 -6.44 -12.44 -7.97
N ASN A 98 -5.35 -11.85 -8.51
CA ASN A 98 -4.17 -12.59 -8.96
C ASN A 98 -3.52 -13.40 -7.83
N ASN A 99 -3.64 -12.93 -6.59
CA ASN A 99 -3.14 -13.62 -5.41
C ASN A 99 -4.21 -14.49 -4.71
N GLY A 100 -5.44 -14.56 -5.24
CA GLY A 100 -6.54 -15.34 -4.66
C GLY A 100 -6.95 -14.86 -3.27
N LEU A 101 -6.84 -13.55 -3.02
CA LEU A 101 -7.15 -12.93 -1.73
C LEU A 101 -8.44 -12.09 -1.76
N TYR A 102 -8.95 -11.78 -2.95
CA TYR A 102 -10.03 -10.82 -3.12
C TYR A 102 -11.28 -11.15 -2.29
N GLU A 103 -11.64 -12.42 -2.20
CA GLU A 103 -12.85 -12.89 -1.52
C GLU A 103 -12.83 -12.68 0.01
N TYR A 104 -11.64 -12.48 0.60
CA TYR A 104 -11.49 -12.18 2.02
C TYR A 104 -11.72 -10.70 2.36
N PHE A 105 -11.68 -9.82 1.35
CA PHE A 105 -11.78 -8.38 1.57
C PHE A 105 -13.23 -7.90 1.46
N SER A 106 -13.76 -7.36 2.56
CA SER A 106 -15.08 -6.74 2.60
C SER A 106 -15.14 -5.46 1.76
N SER A 107 -14.03 -4.73 1.65
CA SER A 107 -13.94 -3.48 0.90
C SER A 107 -12.52 -3.14 0.48
N VAL A 108 -12.41 -2.31 -0.56
CA VAL A 108 -11.17 -1.67 -1.00
C VAL A 108 -11.40 -0.16 -1.00
N PHE A 109 -10.64 0.59 -0.25
CA PHE A 109 -10.71 2.06 -0.18
C PHE A 109 -9.49 2.63 -0.89
N THR A 110 -9.72 3.45 -1.90
CA THR A 110 -8.64 4.07 -2.68
C THR A 110 -8.61 5.59 -2.48
N ALA A 111 -7.42 6.17 -2.59
CA ALA A 111 -7.26 7.61 -2.47
C ALA A 111 -8.09 8.37 -3.53
N ASP A 112 -8.13 7.85 -4.75
CA ASP A 112 -8.86 8.48 -5.86
C ASP A 112 -10.37 8.54 -5.62
N GLU A 113 -10.97 7.49 -5.04
CA GLU A 113 -12.42 7.41 -4.81
C GLU A 113 -12.87 8.16 -3.57
N THR A 114 -12.03 8.16 -2.53
CA THR A 114 -12.36 8.80 -1.26
C THR A 114 -11.99 10.29 -1.23
N GLY A 115 -11.09 10.72 -2.11
CA GLY A 115 -10.45 12.04 -2.02
C GLY A 115 -9.50 12.19 -0.83
N LEU A 116 -9.21 11.09 -0.13
CA LEU A 116 -8.36 11.03 1.05
C LEU A 116 -7.07 10.25 0.73
N ASN A 117 -5.99 10.53 1.40
CA ASN A 117 -4.72 9.82 1.18
C ASN A 117 -4.24 9.10 2.44
N LYS A 118 -3.32 8.15 2.27
CA LYS A 118 -2.79 7.33 3.37
C LYS A 118 -1.95 8.12 4.40
N SER A 119 -1.61 9.36 4.12
CA SER A 119 -0.94 10.25 5.09
C SER A 119 -1.91 10.93 6.05
N SER A 120 -3.22 10.77 5.84
CA SER A 120 -4.26 11.33 6.69
C SER A 120 -4.96 10.23 7.49
N SER A 121 -5.21 10.49 8.78
CA SER A 121 -6.04 9.62 9.63
C SER A 121 -7.46 9.43 9.10
N GLU A 122 -7.97 10.40 8.33
CA GLU A 122 -9.34 10.40 7.83
C GLU A 122 -9.65 9.20 6.91
N ILE A 123 -8.70 8.69 6.11
CA ILE A 123 -8.96 7.53 5.26
C ILE A 123 -9.19 6.27 6.10
N TYR A 124 -8.47 6.11 7.21
CA TYR A 124 -8.61 4.99 8.13
C TYR A 124 -9.92 5.09 8.93
N LEU A 125 -10.25 6.28 9.41
CA LEU A 125 -11.55 6.54 10.08
C LEU A 125 -12.71 6.32 9.11
N HIS A 126 -12.58 6.70 7.84
CA HIS A 126 -13.56 6.43 6.80
C HIS A 126 -13.74 4.92 6.58
N ALA A 127 -12.65 4.17 6.51
CA ALA A 127 -12.69 2.72 6.35
C ALA A 127 -13.39 2.05 7.55
N ALA A 128 -13.03 2.42 8.78
CA ALA A 128 -13.66 1.88 9.99
C ALA A 128 -15.17 2.16 10.03
N ARG A 129 -15.58 3.42 9.77
CA ARG A 129 -17.01 3.79 9.68
C ARG A 129 -17.75 2.96 8.62
N SER A 130 -17.15 2.79 7.44
CA SER A 130 -17.76 2.03 6.35
C SER A 130 -17.90 0.54 6.64
N LEU A 131 -17.01 -0.02 7.45
CA LEU A 131 -17.09 -1.39 7.95
C LEU A 131 -18.00 -1.55 9.16
N GLY A 132 -18.44 -0.45 9.77
CA GLY A 132 -19.25 -0.47 10.99
C GLY A 132 -18.48 -1.02 12.20
N VAL A 133 -17.19 -0.62 12.35
CA VAL A 133 -16.32 -1.00 13.45
C VAL A 133 -15.73 0.23 14.14
N ASN A 134 -15.38 0.11 15.42
CA ASN A 134 -14.74 1.18 16.17
C ASN A 134 -13.24 1.23 15.78
N PRO A 135 -12.64 2.41 15.55
CA PRO A 135 -11.21 2.52 15.25
C PRO A 135 -10.29 1.82 16.26
N ILE A 136 -10.62 1.83 17.55
CA ILE A 136 -9.81 1.16 18.58
C ILE A 136 -9.78 -0.37 18.43
N GLU A 137 -10.76 -0.95 17.73
CA GLU A 137 -10.85 -2.38 17.44
C GLU A 137 -10.18 -2.73 16.10
N CYS A 138 -9.60 -1.74 15.42
CA CYS A 138 -8.95 -1.92 14.12
C CYS A 138 -7.43 -2.07 14.28
N ALA A 139 -6.84 -2.93 13.45
CA ALA A 139 -5.40 -3.02 13.27
C ALA A 139 -5.04 -2.68 11.82
N VAL A 140 -4.01 -1.87 11.64
CA VAL A 140 -3.50 -1.46 10.32
C VAL A 140 -2.10 -2.02 10.12
N TYR A 141 -1.90 -2.68 8.98
CA TYR A 141 -0.65 -3.28 8.54
C TYR A 141 -0.15 -2.52 7.32
N ASP A 142 1.03 -1.93 7.40
CA ASP A 142 1.61 -1.16 6.30
C ASP A 142 3.15 -1.16 6.37
N ASP A 143 3.82 -0.95 5.25
CA ASP A 143 5.27 -0.82 5.13
C ASP A 143 5.74 0.63 4.99
N VAL A 144 4.80 1.59 4.96
CA VAL A 144 5.09 3.01 4.75
C VAL A 144 4.91 3.80 6.05
N PRO A 145 5.98 4.44 6.59
CA PRO A 145 5.94 5.11 7.90
C PRO A 145 4.84 6.17 8.04
N ILE A 146 4.58 6.95 6.98
CA ILE A 146 3.53 7.98 7.02
C ILE A 146 2.13 7.38 7.16
N ALA A 147 1.89 6.20 6.59
CA ALA A 147 0.64 5.47 6.72
C ALA A 147 0.45 4.94 8.14
N ILE A 148 1.50 4.36 8.73
CA ILE A 148 1.53 3.90 10.13
C ILE A 148 1.23 5.07 11.08
N LYS A 149 1.90 6.22 10.91
CA LYS A 149 1.66 7.43 11.72
C LYS A 149 0.21 7.92 11.61
N ALA A 150 -0.36 7.91 10.42
CA ALA A 150 -1.75 8.31 10.19
C ALA A 150 -2.76 7.35 10.81
N ALA A 151 -2.53 6.05 10.71
CA ALA A 151 -3.37 5.03 11.36
C ALA A 151 -3.29 5.11 12.90
N LYS A 152 -2.08 5.37 13.45
CA LYS A 152 -1.91 5.61 14.89
C LYS A 152 -2.67 6.84 15.35
N ALA A 153 -2.64 7.92 14.57
CA ALA A 153 -3.41 9.14 14.86
C ALA A 153 -4.93 8.92 14.76
N ALA A 154 -5.37 7.90 14.01
CA ALA A 154 -6.77 7.46 13.99
C ALA A 154 -7.17 6.62 15.22
N GLY A 155 -6.26 6.34 16.14
CA GLY A 155 -6.51 5.52 17.35
C GLY A 155 -6.51 4.02 17.10
N MET A 156 -5.92 3.56 15.98
CA MET A 156 -5.86 2.16 15.61
C MET A 156 -4.57 1.50 16.11
N THR A 157 -4.58 0.18 16.30
CA THR A 157 -3.35 -0.59 16.50
C THR A 157 -2.55 -0.65 15.19
N THR A 158 -1.24 -0.47 15.26
CA THR A 158 -0.39 -0.34 14.10
C THR A 158 0.70 -1.39 14.05
N VAL A 159 0.83 -2.05 12.92
CA VAL A 159 1.84 -3.08 12.65
C VAL A 159 2.64 -2.67 11.42
N ALA A 160 3.88 -2.25 11.63
CA ALA A 160 4.80 -1.96 10.54
C ALA A 160 5.42 -3.25 10.01
N ILE A 161 5.44 -3.42 8.68
CA ILE A 161 5.95 -4.62 8.01
C ILE A 161 7.25 -4.26 7.30
N ALA A 162 8.28 -5.09 7.48
CA ALA A 162 9.50 -4.99 6.69
C ALA A 162 9.24 -5.37 5.22
N GLY A 163 9.97 -4.78 4.30
CA GLY A 163 9.94 -5.13 2.87
C GLY A 163 9.66 -3.97 1.94
N GLY A 164 9.39 -2.79 2.50
CA GLY A 164 9.31 -1.54 1.75
C GLY A 164 10.67 -0.85 1.57
N THR A 165 10.62 0.40 1.15
CA THR A 165 11.79 1.27 0.94
C THR A 165 12.30 1.89 2.24
N PHE A 166 11.60 1.68 3.37
CA PHE A 166 11.81 2.37 4.63
C PHE A 166 12.36 1.45 5.72
N ASP A 167 13.15 2.01 6.64
CA ASP A 167 13.75 1.30 7.75
C ASP A 167 12.83 1.30 8.97
N ARG A 168 13.05 0.33 9.87
CA ARG A 168 12.29 0.21 11.13
C ARG A 168 12.28 1.51 11.93
N SER A 169 13.41 2.19 12.02
CA SER A 169 13.56 3.43 12.80
C SER A 169 12.64 4.55 12.31
N GLU A 170 12.22 4.52 11.06
CA GLU A 170 11.30 5.51 10.49
C GLU A 170 9.85 5.33 11.00
N CYS A 171 9.54 4.15 11.55
CA CYS A 171 8.26 3.82 12.18
C CYS A 171 8.29 3.94 13.71
N ASP A 172 9.45 4.26 14.31
CA ASP A 172 9.62 4.35 15.76
C ASP A 172 8.64 5.38 16.36
N GLY A 173 8.03 4.98 17.49
CA GLY A 173 7.03 5.78 18.20
C GLY A 173 5.63 5.78 17.56
N ALA A 174 5.45 5.23 16.37
CA ALA A 174 4.16 5.14 15.70
C ALA A 174 3.67 3.70 15.51
N ALA A 175 4.58 2.74 15.34
CA ALA A 175 4.22 1.33 15.25
C ALA A 175 4.13 0.70 16.64
N ASP A 176 3.01 0.03 16.93
CA ASP A 176 2.85 -0.80 18.14
C ASP A 176 3.64 -2.10 17.98
N PHE A 177 3.70 -2.63 16.77
CA PHE A 177 4.45 -3.82 16.43
C PHE A 177 5.27 -3.58 15.16
N TRP A 178 6.42 -4.25 15.08
CA TRP A 178 7.21 -4.32 13.85
C TRP A 178 7.50 -5.78 13.54
N VAL A 179 7.20 -6.22 12.32
CA VAL A 179 7.36 -7.60 11.90
C VAL A 179 8.14 -7.69 10.58
N ALA A 180 8.97 -8.71 10.46
CA ALA A 180 9.70 -8.99 9.23
C ALA A 180 8.82 -9.67 8.18
N SER A 181 7.76 -10.34 8.60
CA SER A 181 6.83 -11.09 7.76
C SER A 181 5.45 -11.12 8.40
N LEU A 182 4.40 -11.23 7.61
CA LEU A 182 3.05 -11.45 8.13
C LEU A 182 2.89 -12.81 8.84
N ARG A 183 3.82 -13.75 8.66
CA ARG A 183 3.88 -14.97 9.47
C ARG A 183 4.15 -14.71 10.95
N ASP A 184 4.87 -13.63 11.24
CA ASP A 184 5.27 -13.26 12.59
C ASP A 184 4.32 -12.20 13.19
N ALA A 185 3.32 -11.78 12.42
CA ALA A 185 2.39 -10.75 12.84
C ALA A 185 1.45 -11.27 13.93
N PRO A 186 1.19 -10.47 14.98
CA PRO A 186 0.24 -10.85 16.02
C PRO A 186 -1.17 -10.94 15.43
N ILE A 187 -1.91 -11.98 15.83
CA ILE A 187 -3.33 -12.07 15.51
C ILE A 187 -4.09 -11.14 16.47
N LEU A 188 -4.44 -9.97 15.96
CA LEU A 188 -5.13 -8.90 16.70
C LEU A 188 -6.64 -8.98 16.40
N ILE A 189 -7.29 -9.97 16.96
CA ILE A 189 -8.74 -10.17 16.84
C ILE A 189 -9.29 -10.00 18.26
N GLY A 190 -10.25 -9.08 18.41
CA GLY A 190 -10.89 -8.88 19.72
C GLY A 190 -11.61 -10.14 20.19
N GLU A 191 -11.60 -10.36 21.50
CA GLU A 191 -12.41 -11.36 22.16
C GLU A 191 -13.90 -11.03 22.06
#